data_efd81f10956b1f4b1c5e13590d5dd1ca
#
_entry.id   efd81f10956b1f4b1c5e13590d5dd1ca
#
_cell.length_a   1.000
_cell.length_b   1.000
_cell.length_c   1.000
_cell.angle_alpha   90.00
_cell.angle_beta   90.00
_cell.angle_gamma   90.00
#
_symmetry.space_group_name_H-M   'P 1'
#
loop_
_entity.id
_entity.type
_entity.pdbx_description
1 polymer ?
#
loop_
_entity_poly.entity_id
_entity_poly.type
_entity_poly.pdbx_seq_one_letter_code
_entity_poly.pdbx_strand_id
1 'polypeptide(L)'
;MDSTASASGSDTSDLEALMEELGLKEDDLQDVVVEDGELPKEETRWMAIARVHTDKTYSQYWFYRGMRVAWDLVKEVKIRPLKENLYSLQFSCLGDWERVMEDGPWNFKGKAVVLAPYDGFTKPSTIELKKIDIWLQIHDLPDVYFSKIKALSSMVGEFIFVEPKSHDSEGNFARARVKIDVTKPLKNDVSLVVKKKDTVERVIFRIKYERLPDWCAVCGYLGHLYKECGDGVHPPKSLVFKDIKASWF
;
A
#
# COMPACT_ATOMS: atom_id res chain seq x y z
N MET A 1 18.35 41.04 26.23
CA MET A 1 19.00 39.87 26.84
C MET A 1 18.72 38.72 25.92
N ASP A 2 19.75 38.42 25.14
CA ASP A 2 19.78 37.40 24.10
C ASP A 2 19.60 35.99 24.70
N SER A 3 18.89 35.17 24.00
CA SER A 3 18.98 33.74 24.16
C SER A 3 18.88 33.08 22.79
N THR A 4 19.99 33.06 22.10
CA THR A 4 20.21 32.20 20.93
C THR A 4 20.45 30.78 21.40
N ALA A 5 19.49 29.90 21.16
CA ALA A 5 19.65 28.48 21.40
C ALA A 5 20.41 27.84 20.25
N SER A 6 21.55 27.25 20.55
CA SER A 6 22.43 26.48 19.69
C SER A 6 21.78 25.11 19.33
N ALA A 7 21.49 24.91 18.07
CA ALA A 7 21.15 23.61 17.49
C ALA A 7 22.08 23.34 16.31
N SER A 8 23.30 22.85 16.54
CA SER A 8 24.22 22.49 15.45
C SER A 8 25.28 21.44 15.84
N GLY A 9 25.08 20.67 16.88
CA GLY A 9 26.10 19.71 17.37
C GLY A 9 25.85 18.23 17.06
N SER A 10 24.65 17.81 16.64
CA SER A 10 24.32 16.39 16.41
C SER A 10 24.50 15.95 14.94
N ASP A 11 24.24 16.84 13.98
CA ASP A 11 24.28 16.48 12.55
C ASP A 11 25.69 16.21 12.02
N THR A 12 26.73 16.87 12.54
CA THR A 12 28.12 16.68 12.09
C THR A 12 28.71 15.37 12.58
N SER A 13 28.40 14.93 13.80
CA SER A 13 28.89 13.68 14.37
C SER A 13 28.31 12.44 13.66
N ASP A 14 27.04 12.50 13.25
CA ASP A 14 26.39 11.43 12.51
C ASP A 14 26.91 11.33 11.04
N LEU A 15 27.27 12.46 10.46
CA LEU A 15 27.87 12.51 9.13
C LEU A 15 29.30 11.94 9.15
N GLU A 16 30.12 12.30 10.13
CA GLU A 16 31.47 11.79 10.30
C GLU A 16 31.49 10.27 10.51
N ALA A 17 30.56 9.75 11.32
CA ALA A 17 30.40 8.31 11.55
C ALA A 17 30.01 7.57 10.26
N LEU A 18 29.11 8.15 9.45
CA LEU A 18 28.67 7.58 8.18
C LEU A 18 29.81 7.61 7.14
N MET A 19 30.62 8.65 7.12
CA MET A 19 31.78 8.75 6.24
C MET A 19 32.84 7.70 6.58
N GLU A 20 33.10 7.45 7.85
CA GLU A 20 34.04 6.42 8.31
C GLU A 20 33.53 5.02 7.93
N GLU A 21 32.23 4.73 8.10
CA GLU A 21 31.61 3.45 7.70
C GLU A 21 31.70 3.21 6.19
N LEU A 22 31.59 4.27 5.36
CA LEU A 22 31.67 4.21 3.90
C LEU A 22 33.10 4.32 3.36
N GLY A 23 34.09 4.57 4.22
CA GLY A 23 35.48 4.74 3.83
C GLY A 23 35.72 5.98 2.93
N LEU A 24 34.86 7.00 3.04
CA LEU A 24 34.96 8.24 2.29
C LEU A 24 35.88 9.24 3.00
N LYS A 25 36.69 9.96 2.23
CA LYS A 25 37.50 11.06 2.72
C LYS A 25 36.81 12.39 2.44
N GLU A 26 37.06 13.41 3.24
CA GLU A 26 36.51 14.76 3.01
C GLU A 26 36.76 15.27 1.58
N ASP A 27 37.91 14.96 1.01
CA ASP A 27 38.27 15.33 -0.38
C ASP A 27 37.44 14.61 -1.45
N ASP A 28 36.77 13.52 -1.12
CA ASP A 28 35.90 12.77 -2.03
C ASP A 28 34.47 13.32 -2.09
N LEU A 29 34.11 14.23 -1.19
CA LEU A 29 32.81 14.90 -1.11
C LEU A 29 32.84 16.24 -1.86
N GLN A 30 32.61 16.20 -3.17
CA GLN A 30 32.31 17.42 -3.93
C GLN A 30 30.78 17.63 -3.91
N ASP A 31 30.31 18.50 -3.03
CA ASP A 31 28.91 18.87 -2.97
C ASP A 31 28.54 19.83 -4.10
N VAL A 32 27.51 19.47 -4.87
CA VAL A 32 26.85 20.38 -5.79
C VAL A 32 25.70 21.05 -5.07
N VAL A 33 25.86 22.31 -4.74
CA VAL A 33 24.79 23.09 -4.12
C VAL A 33 23.77 23.45 -5.19
N VAL A 34 22.51 23.06 -4.96
CA VAL A 34 21.37 23.41 -5.81
C VAL A 34 20.47 24.38 -5.04
N GLU A 35 20.27 25.58 -5.56
CA GLU A 35 19.38 26.55 -4.93
C GLU A 35 17.91 26.25 -5.25
N ASP A 36 17.00 26.55 -4.30
CA ASP A 36 15.56 26.26 -4.40
C ASP A 36 14.88 26.87 -5.64
N GLY A 37 15.46 27.93 -6.19
CA GLY A 37 15.01 28.59 -7.44
C GLY A 37 15.39 27.87 -8.73
N GLU A 38 16.38 26.96 -8.69
CA GLU A 38 16.89 26.24 -9.85
C GLU A 38 16.12 24.94 -10.14
N LEU A 39 15.28 24.52 -9.21
CA LEU A 39 14.51 23.30 -9.33
C LEU A 39 13.26 23.49 -10.20
N PRO A 40 13.03 22.67 -11.24
CA PRO A 40 11.91 22.83 -12.16
C PRO A 40 10.59 22.43 -11.49
N LYS A 41 9.94 23.37 -10.80
CA LYS A 41 8.69 23.15 -10.02
C LYS A 41 7.53 22.60 -10.86
N GLU A 42 7.46 22.91 -12.15
CA GLU A 42 6.40 22.40 -13.04
C GLU A 42 6.61 20.94 -13.44
N GLU A 43 7.87 20.50 -13.55
CA GLU A 43 8.19 19.12 -13.96
C GLU A 43 7.98 18.09 -12.84
N THR A 44 7.86 18.52 -11.59
CA THR A 44 7.66 17.65 -10.42
C THR A 44 6.22 17.55 -9.97
N ARG A 45 5.28 18.22 -10.66
CA ARG A 45 3.87 18.12 -10.36
C ARG A 45 3.31 16.74 -10.72
N TRP A 46 2.40 16.24 -9.86
CA TRP A 46 1.64 15.01 -10.08
C TRP A 46 2.52 13.80 -10.39
N MET A 47 3.56 13.64 -9.59
CA MET A 47 4.43 12.47 -9.70
C MET A 47 4.02 11.39 -8.69
N ALA A 48 4.34 10.16 -9.03
CA ALA A 48 4.22 9.00 -8.15
C ALA A 48 5.37 8.02 -8.38
N ILE A 49 5.66 7.23 -7.36
CA ILE A 49 6.49 6.04 -7.46
C ILE A 49 5.59 4.81 -7.41
N ALA A 50 5.84 3.86 -8.29
CA ALA A 50 5.13 2.59 -8.35
C ALA A 50 6.12 1.42 -8.23
N ARG A 51 5.74 0.37 -7.49
CA ARG A 51 6.46 -0.90 -7.44
C ARG A 51 5.49 -2.05 -7.67
N VAL A 52 5.85 -2.97 -8.57
CA VAL A 52 5.15 -4.25 -8.67
C VAL A 52 5.65 -5.17 -7.57
N HIS A 53 4.76 -5.61 -6.68
CA HIS A 53 5.09 -6.48 -5.54
C HIS A 53 5.27 -7.93 -6.01
N THR A 54 6.45 -8.20 -6.58
CA THR A 54 6.85 -9.52 -7.07
C THR A 54 8.37 -9.62 -7.15
N ASP A 55 8.88 -10.82 -6.94
CA ASP A 55 10.27 -11.22 -7.17
C ASP A 55 10.49 -11.80 -8.58
N LYS A 56 9.40 -12.04 -9.32
CA LYS A 56 9.43 -12.61 -10.68
C LYS A 56 9.75 -11.52 -11.71
N THR A 57 10.52 -11.92 -12.70
CA THR A 57 10.80 -11.06 -13.88
C THR A 57 9.59 -10.95 -14.78
N TYR A 58 9.37 -9.81 -15.38
CA TYR A 58 8.31 -9.56 -16.35
C TYR A 58 8.73 -8.50 -17.38
N SER A 59 8.01 -8.44 -18.48
CA SER A 59 8.25 -7.45 -19.54
C SER A 59 7.71 -6.07 -19.12
N GLN A 60 8.56 -5.05 -19.11
CA GLN A 60 8.18 -3.66 -18.86
C GLN A 60 7.16 -3.15 -19.89
N TYR A 61 7.26 -3.56 -21.14
CA TYR A 61 6.32 -3.21 -22.20
C TYR A 61 4.89 -3.61 -21.82
N TRP A 62 4.69 -4.85 -21.32
CA TRP A 62 3.38 -5.31 -20.91
C TRP A 62 2.88 -4.61 -19.64
N PHE A 63 3.79 -4.22 -18.75
CA PHE A 63 3.43 -3.41 -17.59
C PHE A 63 2.88 -2.05 -18.03
N TYR A 64 3.59 -1.32 -18.89
CA TYR A 64 3.16 -0.01 -19.39
C TYR A 64 1.81 -0.08 -20.08
N ARG A 65 1.65 -1.05 -20.99
CA ARG A 65 0.40 -1.24 -21.74
C ARG A 65 -0.75 -1.61 -20.80
N GLY A 66 -0.52 -2.54 -19.86
CA GLY A 66 -1.54 -2.99 -18.91
C GLY A 66 -1.99 -1.89 -17.98
N MET A 67 -1.04 -1.12 -17.43
CA MET A 67 -1.37 -0.05 -16.50
C MET A 67 -2.08 1.14 -17.18
N ARG A 68 -1.69 1.51 -18.39
CA ARG A 68 -2.42 2.55 -19.14
C ARG A 68 -3.89 2.18 -19.35
N VAL A 69 -4.17 0.91 -19.67
CA VAL A 69 -5.54 0.43 -19.82
C VAL A 69 -6.26 0.36 -18.47
N ALA A 70 -5.60 -0.16 -17.43
CA ALA A 70 -6.21 -0.31 -16.10
C ALA A 70 -6.53 1.03 -15.44
N TRP A 71 -5.67 2.04 -15.62
CA TRP A 71 -5.85 3.38 -15.04
C TRP A 71 -6.85 4.24 -15.81
N ASP A 72 -7.18 3.89 -17.06
CA ASP A 72 -8.13 4.61 -17.92
C ASP A 72 -7.88 6.13 -17.92
N LEU A 73 -6.65 6.50 -18.27
CA LEU A 73 -6.17 7.88 -18.18
C LEU A 73 -6.71 8.75 -19.31
N VAL A 74 -7.08 9.97 -18.99
CA VAL A 74 -7.49 10.99 -19.96
C VAL A 74 -6.30 11.52 -20.75
N LYS A 75 -5.12 11.63 -20.08
CA LYS A 75 -3.88 12.11 -20.68
C LYS A 75 -2.76 11.08 -20.56
N GLU A 76 -1.73 11.26 -21.36
CA GLU A 76 -0.56 10.39 -21.28
C GLU A 76 0.18 10.54 -19.95
N VAL A 77 0.62 9.40 -19.42
CA VAL A 77 1.55 9.31 -18.28
C VAL A 77 2.92 8.90 -18.80
N LYS A 78 3.95 9.62 -18.36
CA LYS A 78 5.35 9.21 -18.59
C LYS A 78 5.73 8.19 -17.53
N ILE A 79 6.08 6.98 -17.95
CA ILE A 79 6.51 5.89 -17.06
C ILE A 79 7.99 5.64 -17.32
N ARG A 80 8.83 5.90 -16.33
CA ARG A 80 10.27 5.66 -16.39
C ARG A 80 10.64 4.48 -15.48
N PRO A 81 11.26 3.42 -16.02
CA PRO A 81 11.72 2.31 -15.21
C PRO A 81 12.94 2.75 -14.39
N LEU A 82 12.98 2.32 -13.15
CA LEU A 82 14.11 2.40 -12.24
C LEU A 82 14.64 0.98 -11.98
N LYS A 83 15.32 0.75 -10.86
CA LYS A 83 15.79 -0.61 -10.48
C LYS A 83 14.67 -1.37 -9.74
N GLU A 84 14.75 -2.70 -9.72
CA GLU A 84 13.98 -3.58 -8.82
C GLU A 84 12.44 -3.46 -8.94
N ASN A 85 11.91 -3.50 -10.16
CA ASN A 85 10.47 -3.37 -10.40
C ASN A 85 9.87 -2.03 -9.94
N LEU A 86 10.70 -1.01 -9.82
CA LEU A 86 10.37 0.34 -9.41
C LEU A 86 10.20 1.24 -10.65
N TYR A 87 9.20 2.10 -10.63
CA TYR A 87 8.88 3.02 -11.71
C TYR A 87 8.61 4.41 -11.17
N SER A 88 9.15 5.43 -11.83
CA SER A 88 8.71 6.81 -11.66
C SER A 88 7.60 7.10 -12.67
N LEU A 89 6.52 7.68 -12.18
CA LEU A 89 5.35 8.08 -12.94
C LEU A 89 5.22 9.59 -12.91
N GLN A 90 4.98 10.21 -14.08
CA GLN A 90 4.68 11.62 -14.19
C GLN A 90 3.38 11.77 -14.97
N PHE A 91 2.35 12.27 -14.31
CA PHE A 91 1.03 12.51 -14.89
C PHE A 91 0.97 13.90 -15.50
N SER A 92 0.12 14.05 -16.51
CA SER A 92 -0.06 15.32 -17.22
C SER A 92 -1.21 16.17 -16.66
N CYS A 93 -1.99 15.64 -15.72
CA CYS A 93 -3.05 16.37 -15.03
C CYS A 93 -3.34 15.78 -13.65
N LEU A 94 -3.91 16.63 -12.78
CA LEU A 94 -4.27 16.27 -11.40
C LEU A 94 -5.29 15.13 -11.36
N GLY A 95 -6.35 15.19 -12.16
CA GLY A 95 -7.42 14.19 -12.11
C GLY A 95 -6.97 12.76 -12.42
N ASP A 96 -6.02 12.58 -13.35
CA ASP A 96 -5.43 11.26 -13.62
C ASP A 96 -4.56 10.79 -12.45
N TRP A 97 -3.80 11.72 -11.84
CA TRP A 97 -2.98 11.41 -10.67
C TRP A 97 -3.84 10.99 -9.46
N GLU A 98 -4.89 11.76 -9.12
CA GLU A 98 -5.83 11.45 -8.04
C GLU A 98 -6.49 10.08 -8.28
N ARG A 99 -7.00 9.83 -9.50
CA ARG A 99 -7.60 8.54 -9.86
C ARG A 99 -6.65 7.37 -9.60
N VAL A 100 -5.39 7.49 -10.04
CA VAL A 100 -4.42 6.42 -9.86
C VAL A 100 -4.04 6.23 -8.40
N MET A 101 -3.97 7.31 -7.62
CA MET A 101 -3.63 7.24 -6.21
C MET A 101 -4.78 6.72 -5.33
N GLU A 102 -6.05 6.97 -5.71
CA GLU A 102 -7.21 6.70 -4.87
C GLU A 102 -8.03 5.47 -5.26
N ASP A 103 -8.16 5.15 -6.56
CA ASP A 103 -9.05 4.08 -7.04
C ASP A 103 -8.47 2.66 -6.94
N GLY A 104 -7.27 2.51 -6.35
CA GLY A 104 -6.67 1.20 -6.12
C GLY A 104 -7.60 0.21 -5.38
N PRO A 105 -7.19 -1.02 -5.15
CA PRO A 105 -5.86 -1.55 -5.45
C PRO A 105 -5.67 -1.83 -6.94
N TRP A 106 -4.48 -1.54 -7.44
CA TRP A 106 -4.09 -1.84 -8.80
C TRP A 106 -3.33 -3.16 -8.89
N ASN A 107 -3.60 -3.92 -9.94
CA ASN A 107 -3.01 -5.23 -10.14
C ASN A 107 -2.39 -5.34 -11.53
N PHE A 108 -1.16 -5.84 -11.58
CA PHE A 108 -0.52 -6.23 -12.81
C PHE A 108 -0.27 -7.74 -12.82
N LYS A 109 -0.94 -8.46 -13.72
CA LYS A 109 -0.89 -9.94 -13.80
C LYS A 109 -1.10 -10.60 -12.43
N GLY A 110 -2.09 -10.13 -11.67
CA GLY A 110 -2.39 -10.60 -10.34
C GLY A 110 -1.48 -10.07 -9.22
N LYS A 111 -0.37 -9.40 -9.52
CA LYS A 111 0.53 -8.84 -8.51
C LYS A 111 0.12 -7.43 -8.13
N ALA A 112 0.19 -7.10 -6.84
CA ALA A 112 -0.12 -5.76 -6.37
C ALA A 112 0.83 -4.73 -6.98
N VAL A 113 0.28 -3.60 -7.43
CA VAL A 113 1.05 -2.40 -7.78
C VAL A 113 0.93 -1.43 -6.62
N VAL A 114 2.02 -1.30 -5.87
CA VAL A 114 2.11 -0.38 -4.73
C VAL A 114 2.50 0.99 -5.23
N LEU A 115 1.77 2.02 -4.80
CA LEU A 115 1.95 3.40 -5.22
C LEU A 115 2.20 4.30 -4.01
N ALA A 116 3.03 5.32 -4.20
CA ALA A 116 3.17 6.43 -3.27
C ALA A 116 3.34 7.75 -4.03
N PRO A 117 2.88 8.89 -3.49
CA PRO A 117 3.21 10.21 -4.02
C PRO A 117 4.73 10.40 -4.11
N TYR A 118 5.19 11.14 -5.10
CA TYR A 118 6.60 11.42 -5.30
C TYR A 118 6.82 12.92 -5.51
N ASP A 119 7.76 13.46 -4.77
CA ASP A 119 8.13 14.89 -4.82
C ASP A 119 9.11 15.23 -5.94
N GLY A 120 9.71 14.23 -6.61
CA GLY A 120 10.72 14.40 -7.63
C GLY A 120 12.15 14.56 -7.09
N PHE A 121 12.35 14.74 -5.79
CA PHE A 121 13.63 15.03 -5.14
C PHE A 121 14.13 13.90 -4.25
N THR A 122 13.24 13.31 -3.47
CA THR A 122 13.59 12.18 -2.60
C THR A 122 14.19 11.03 -3.40
N LYS A 123 15.26 10.42 -2.90
CA LYS A 123 15.87 9.25 -3.56
C LYS A 123 14.84 8.14 -3.70
N PRO A 124 14.48 7.69 -4.92
CA PRO A 124 13.37 6.74 -5.11
C PRO A 124 13.50 5.41 -4.34
N SER A 125 14.74 4.97 -4.09
CA SER A 125 15.02 3.73 -3.35
C SER A 125 14.71 3.83 -1.86
N THR A 126 14.60 5.03 -1.29
CA THR A 126 14.28 5.24 0.13
C THR A 126 12.79 5.37 0.40
N ILE A 127 11.97 5.51 -0.66
CA ILE A 127 10.52 5.64 -0.53
C ILE A 127 9.92 4.29 -0.14
N GLU A 128 9.19 4.26 0.98
CA GLU A 128 8.57 3.05 1.49
C GLU A 128 7.32 2.66 0.68
N LEU A 129 7.41 1.58 -0.09
CA LEU A 129 6.34 1.04 -0.93
C LEU A 129 5.89 -0.32 -0.38
N LYS A 130 5.11 -0.28 0.71
CA LYS A 130 4.63 -1.47 1.43
C LYS A 130 3.13 -1.49 1.66
N LYS A 131 2.40 -0.44 1.31
CA LYS A 131 0.98 -0.33 1.62
C LYS A 131 0.13 -0.14 0.38
N ILE A 132 -1.05 -0.75 0.36
CA ILE A 132 -2.10 -0.54 -0.66
C ILE A 132 -3.43 -0.25 0.01
N ASP A 133 -4.22 0.60 -0.62
CA ASP A 133 -5.59 0.90 -0.20
C ASP A 133 -6.54 -0.14 -0.80
N ILE A 134 -7.35 -0.78 0.03
CA ILE A 134 -8.25 -1.85 -0.39
C ILE A 134 -9.61 -1.71 0.30
N TRP A 135 -10.67 -2.12 -0.38
CA TRP A 135 -11.99 -2.25 0.21
C TRP A 135 -12.12 -3.56 0.99
N LEU A 136 -12.60 -3.44 2.22
CA LEU A 136 -12.88 -4.52 3.15
C LEU A 136 -14.39 -4.65 3.33
N GLN A 137 -14.90 -5.87 3.21
CA GLN A 137 -16.27 -6.23 3.56
C GLN A 137 -16.26 -6.99 4.89
N ILE A 138 -17.05 -6.53 5.87
CA ILE A 138 -17.27 -7.22 7.14
C ILE A 138 -18.67 -7.84 7.04
N HIS A 139 -18.73 -9.17 6.92
CA HIS A 139 -19.97 -9.91 6.69
C HIS A 139 -20.73 -10.18 7.99
N ASP A 140 -22.06 -10.25 7.87
CA ASP A 140 -22.99 -10.62 8.96
C ASP A 140 -22.84 -9.76 10.22
N LEU A 141 -22.48 -8.48 10.06
CA LEU A 141 -22.33 -7.54 11.17
C LEU A 141 -23.71 -7.02 11.60
N PRO A 142 -24.19 -7.34 12.81
CA PRO A 142 -25.45 -6.81 13.33
C PRO A 142 -25.42 -5.28 13.46
N ASP A 143 -26.56 -4.64 13.24
CA ASP A 143 -26.68 -3.17 13.21
C ASP A 143 -26.18 -2.51 14.51
N VAL A 144 -26.37 -3.15 15.65
CA VAL A 144 -25.89 -2.66 16.96
C VAL A 144 -24.37 -2.47 17.02
N TYR A 145 -23.62 -3.15 16.14
CA TYR A 145 -22.15 -3.05 16.08
C TYR A 145 -21.64 -2.15 14.96
N PHE A 146 -22.52 -1.46 14.21
CA PHE A 146 -22.09 -0.54 13.14
C PHE A 146 -21.15 0.55 13.65
N SER A 147 -21.36 1.06 14.86
CA SER A 147 -20.44 2.03 15.50
C SER A 147 -19.02 1.47 15.74
N LYS A 148 -18.82 0.15 15.63
CA LYS A 148 -17.53 -0.53 15.82
C LYS A 148 -16.79 -0.83 14.53
N ILE A 149 -17.34 -0.51 13.36
CA ILE A 149 -16.72 -0.77 12.06
C ILE A 149 -15.30 -0.18 11.98
N LYS A 150 -15.10 1.05 12.42
CA LYS A 150 -13.77 1.67 12.48
C LYS A 150 -12.78 0.83 13.28
N ALA A 151 -13.16 0.39 14.47
CA ALA A 151 -12.30 -0.41 15.34
C ALA A 151 -12.02 -1.79 14.74
N LEU A 152 -13.03 -2.45 14.16
CA LEU A 152 -12.89 -3.74 13.48
C LEU A 152 -11.97 -3.64 12.27
N SER A 153 -12.17 -2.63 11.43
CA SER A 153 -11.35 -2.38 10.23
C SER A 153 -9.90 -2.05 10.60
N SER A 154 -9.68 -1.32 11.70
CA SER A 154 -8.33 -1.00 12.21
C SER A 154 -7.55 -2.22 12.68
N MET A 155 -8.24 -3.35 12.95
CA MET A 155 -7.55 -4.62 13.22
C MET A 155 -6.91 -5.22 11.96
N VAL A 156 -7.38 -4.84 10.76
CA VAL A 156 -6.92 -5.36 9.47
C VAL A 156 -5.81 -4.49 8.87
N GLY A 157 -5.96 -3.18 8.97
CA GLY A 157 -5.04 -2.20 8.43
C GLY A 157 -5.32 -0.81 8.98
N GLU A 158 -4.63 0.18 8.44
CA GLU A 158 -4.87 1.59 8.75
C GLU A 158 -6.24 1.99 8.19
N PHE A 159 -7.14 2.43 9.06
CA PHE A 159 -8.49 2.81 8.68
C PHE A 159 -8.48 4.13 7.89
N ILE A 160 -9.19 4.15 6.75
CA ILE A 160 -9.36 5.35 5.92
C ILE A 160 -10.76 5.92 6.13
N PHE A 161 -11.79 5.20 5.69
CA PHE A 161 -13.19 5.59 5.89
C PHE A 161 -14.16 4.40 5.80
N VAL A 162 -15.41 4.61 6.24
CA VAL A 162 -16.52 3.67 6.10
C VAL A 162 -17.45 4.17 5.02
N GLU A 163 -17.89 3.28 4.13
CA GLU A 163 -18.96 3.60 3.19
C GLU A 163 -20.30 3.71 3.95
N PRO A 164 -21.02 4.82 3.80
CA PRO A 164 -22.35 4.95 4.40
C PRO A 164 -23.27 3.83 3.87
N LYS A 165 -24.06 3.21 4.76
CA LYS A 165 -25.10 2.27 4.32
C LYS A 165 -26.10 2.98 3.40
N SER A 166 -26.18 2.55 2.14
CA SER A 166 -27.29 2.93 1.28
C SER A 166 -28.40 1.88 1.44
N HIS A 167 -29.66 2.30 1.32
CA HIS A 167 -30.81 1.36 1.34
C HIS A 167 -30.78 0.34 0.19
N ASP A 168 -30.01 0.63 -0.87
CA ASP A 168 -29.86 -0.15 -2.09
C ASP A 168 -28.59 -1.01 -2.11
N SER A 169 -27.80 -1.05 -1.00
CA SER A 169 -26.59 -1.87 -0.96
C SER A 169 -26.98 -3.35 -0.96
N GLU A 170 -26.81 -4.00 -2.10
CA GLU A 170 -26.95 -5.45 -2.24
C GLU A 170 -25.85 -6.14 -1.41
N GLY A 171 -26.24 -6.79 -0.32
CA GLY A 171 -25.36 -7.62 0.47
C GLY A 171 -25.42 -7.36 1.99
N ASN A 172 -25.30 -8.43 2.76
CA ASN A 172 -25.29 -8.38 4.22
C ASN A 172 -23.87 -8.15 4.76
N PHE A 173 -23.25 -7.01 4.37
CA PHE A 173 -21.93 -6.65 4.85
C PHE A 173 -21.79 -5.12 5.07
N ALA A 174 -20.87 -4.75 5.95
CA ALA A 174 -20.39 -3.39 6.10
C ALA A 174 -19.10 -3.22 5.29
N ARG A 175 -18.96 -2.09 4.58
CA ARG A 175 -17.84 -1.82 3.69
C ARG A 175 -16.97 -0.70 4.25
N ALA A 176 -15.67 -0.94 4.33
CA ALA A 176 -14.69 0.03 4.81
C ALA A 176 -13.47 0.07 3.91
N ARG A 177 -12.87 1.24 3.75
CA ARG A 177 -11.59 1.43 3.06
C ARG A 177 -10.47 1.37 4.10
N VAL A 178 -9.48 0.52 3.86
CA VAL A 178 -8.32 0.33 4.73
C VAL A 178 -7.03 0.29 3.92
N LYS A 179 -5.94 0.71 4.54
CA LYS A 179 -4.60 0.61 3.98
C LYS A 179 -3.89 -0.58 4.62
N ILE A 180 -3.62 -1.62 3.84
CA ILE A 180 -2.97 -2.86 4.29
C ILE A 180 -1.49 -2.89 3.91
N ASP A 181 -0.69 -3.57 4.72
CA ASP A 181 0.72 -3.81 4.47
C ASP A 181 0.89 -5.10 3.63
N VAL A 182 1.40 -4.97 2.40
CA VAL A 182 1.58 -6.09 1.46
C VAL A 182 2.64 -7.10 1.91
N THR A 183 3.46 -6.74 2.89
CA THR A 183 4.50 -7.60 3.46
C THR A 183 4.03 -8.44 4.65
N LYS A 184 2.74 -8.28 5.04
CA LYS A 184 2.13 -9.02 6.15
C LYS A 184 1.05 -9.97 5.65
N PRO A 185 0.77 -11.05 6.38
CA PRO A 185 -0.32 -11.94 6.02
C PRO A 185 -1.66 -11.24 6.20
N LEU A 186 -2.60 -11.53 5.30
CA LEU A 186 -3.98 -11.08 5.38
C LEU A 186 -4.69 -11.70 6.58
N LYS A 187 -5.82 -11.11 6.99
CA LYS A 187 -6.71 -11.68 8.01
C LYS A 187 -7.95 -12.27 7.36
N ASN A 188 -8.49 -13.31 7.98
CA ASN A 188 -9.78 -13.92 7.60
C ASN A 188 -10.95 -13.34 8.34
N ASP A 189 -10.70 -12.94 9.58
CA ASP A 189 -11.73 -12.62 10.54
C ASP A 189 -11.32 -11.42 11.38
N VAL A 190 -12.33 -10.72 11.90
CA VAL A 190 -12.20 -9.73 12.98
C VAL A 190 -13.16 -10.11 14.10
N SER A 191 -12.90 -9.68 15.33
CA SER A 191 -13.75 -10.06 16.46
C SER A 191 -14.00 -8.91 17.41
N LEU A 192 -15.18 -8.97 18.06
CA LEU A 192 -15.54 -8.15 19.21
C LEU A 192 -15.61 -9.01 20.47
N VAL A 193 -15.31 -8.41 21.61
CA VAL A 193 -15.57 -8.98 22.92
C VAL A 193 -16.72 -8.20 23.56
N VAL A 194 -17.84 -8.87 23.77
CA VAL A 194 -19.03 -8.30 24.40
C VAL A 194 -19.05 -8.72 25.86
N LYS A 195 -18.95 -7.75 26.76
CA LYS A 195 -19.06 -7.97 28.21
C LYS A 195 -20.50 -7.72 28.64
N LYS A 196 -21.20 -8.75 29.08
CA LYS A 196 -22.47 -8.69 29.79
C LYS A 196 -22.22 -8.84 31.29
N LYS A 197 -23.21 -8.55 32.14
CA LYS A 197 -23.04 -8.55 33.62
C LYS A 197 -22.29 -9.78 34.14
N ASP A 198 -22.62 -10.97 33.64
CA ASP A 198 -22.10 -12.25 34.13
C ASP A 198 -21.36 -13.09 33.07
N THR A 199 -21.25 -12.59 31.84
CA THR A 199 -20.63 -13.33 30.72
C THR A 199 -19.77 -12.45 29.85
N VAL A 200 -18.70 -13.05 29.30
CA VAL A 200 -17.85 -12.44 28.28
C VAL A 200 -17.95 -13.30 27.03
N GLU A 201 -18.47 -12.74 25.96
CA GLU A 201 -18.68 -13.43 24.69
C GLU A 201 -17.79 -12.85 23.61
N ARG A 202 -17.11 -13.69 22.83
CA ARG A 202 -16.37 -13.28 21.64
C ARG A 202 -17.22 -13.55 20.40
N VAL A 203 -17.50 -12.50 19.64
CA VAL A 203 -18.23 -12.58 18.37
C VAL A 203 -17.23 -12.37 17.24
N ILE A 204 -17.20 -13.29 16.28
CA ILE A 204 -16.26 -13.30 15.14
C ILE A 204 -17.04 -12.97 13.87
N PHE A 205 -16.46 -12.09 13.05
CA PHE A 205 -17.02 -11.70 11.76
C PHE A 205 -16.04 -12.04 10.64
N ARG A 206 -16.56 -12.71 9.61
CA ARG A 206 -15.81 -12.97 8.39
C ARG A 206 -15.55 -11.69 7.63
N ILE A 207 -14.34 -11.56 7.06
CA ILE A 207 -13.99 -10.44 6.20
C ILE A 207 -13.63 -10.92 4.81
N LYS A 208 -13.89 -10.06 3.82
CA LYS A 208 -13.45 -10.26 2.45
C LYS A 208 -12.84 -8.98 1.89
N TYR A 209 -11.96 -9.14 0.93
CA TYR A 209 -11.26 -8.06 0.26
C TYR A 209 -11.72 -7.93 -1.19
N GLU A 210 -12.02 -6.72 -1.63
CA GLU A 210 -12.40 -6.46 -3.02
C GLU A 210 -11.16 -6.25 -3.88
N ARG A 211 -11.22 -6.71 -5.14
CA ARG A 211 -10.12 -6.60 -6.11
C ARG A 211 -8.77 -7.09 -5.58
N LEU A 212 -8.81 -8.06 -4.66
CA LEU A 212 -7.62 -8.61 -4.01
C LEU A 212 -6.60 -9.10 -5.04
N PRO A 213 -5.31 -8.68 -4.96
CA PRO A 213 -4.22 -9.27 -5.74
C PRO A 213 -4.06 -10.76 -5.45
N ASP A 214 -3.19 -11.45 -6.21
CA ASP A 214 -2.85 -12.85 -5.94
C ASP A 214 -2.33 -13.01 -4.50
N TRP A 215 -2.93 -13.94 -3.79
CA TRP A 215 -2.56 -14.28 -2.41
C TRP A 215 -2.44 -15.79 -2.23
N CYS A 216 -1.73 -16.18 -1.21
CA CYS A 216 -1.60 -17.56 -0.84
C CYS A 216 -2.74 -17.99 0.10
N ALA A 217 -3.55 -18.94 -0.35
CA ALA A 217 -4.65 -19.48 0.46
C ALA A 217 -4.18 -20.24 1.72
N VAL A 218 -2.89 -20.57 1.83
CA VAL A 218 -2.28 -21.27 2.97
C VAL A 218 -1.73 -20.30 4.00
N CYS A 219 -0.81 -19.39 3.60
CA CYS A 219 -0.09 -18.51 4.52
C CYS A 219 -0.66 -17.10 4.61
N GLY A 220 -1.59 -16.72 3.71
CA GLY A 220 -2.24 -15.40 3.70
C GLY A 220 -1.41 -14.27 3.11
N TYR A 221 -0.17 -14.51 2.66
CA TYR A 221 0.67 -13.47 2.06
C TYR A 221 0.27 -13.19 0.61
N LEU A 222 0.44 -11.93 0.20
CA LEU A 222 0.32 -11.52 -1.20
C LEU A 222 1.55 -11.94 -2.02
N GLY A 223 1.45 -11.89 -3.34
CA GLY A 223 2.58 -12.06 -4.25
C GLY A 223 2.80 -13.48 -4.77
N HIS A 224 2.19 -14.53 -4.19
CA HIS A 224 2.25 -15.90 -4.69
C HIS A 224 0.92 -16.64 -4.47
N LEU A 225 0.71 -17.72 -5.21
CA LEU A 225 -0.43 -18.61 -5.05
C LEU A 225 -0.07 -19.79 -4.12
N TYR A 226 -1.08 -20.48 -3.58
CA TYR A 226 -0.84 -21.61 -2.68
C TYR A 226 0.01 -22.75 -3.28
N LYS A 227 -0.05 -22.93 -4.61
CA LYS A 227 0.77 -23.91 -5.33
C LYS A 227 2.27 -23.55 -5.37
N GLU A 228 2.60 -22.32 -5.05
CA GLU A 228 3.98 -21.79 -5.00
C GLU A 228 4.48 -21.66 -3.55
N CYS A 229 3.67 -22.05 -2.57
CA CYS A 229 3.99 -21.94 -1.15
C CYS A 229 4.67 -23.24 -0.66
N GLY A 230 5.84 -23.12 -0.05
CA GLY A 230 6.60 -24.26 0.44
C GLY A 230 6.91 -25.27 -0.68
N ASP A 231 6.50 -26.52 -0.48
CA ASP A 231 6.64 -27.60 -1.46
C ASP A 231 5.48 -27.69 -2.46
N GLY A 232 4.48 -26.81 -2.34
CA GLY A 232 3.29 -26.75 -3.19
C GLY A 232 2.22 -27.81 -2.89
N VAL A 233 2.43 -28.68 -1.91
CA VAL A 233 1.52 -29.77 -1.54
C VAL A 233 0.76 -29.41 -0.26
N HIS A 234 -0.51 -29.09 -0.38
CA HIS A 234 -1.32 -28.61 0.74
C HIS A 234 -2.65 -29.37 0.85
N PRO A 235 -2.98 -29.98 1.99
CA PRO A 235 -4.30 -30.57 2.20
C PRO A 235 -5.39 -29.48 2.24
N PRO A 236 -6.64 -29.78 1.82
CA PRO A 236 -7.71 -28.79 1.76
C PRO A 236 -7.95 -28.01 3.05
N LYS A 237 -7.72 -28.64 4.22
CA LYS A 237 -7.88 -28.00 5.54
C LYS A 237 -6.84 -26.90 5.82
N SER A 238 -5.69 -26.90 5.13
CA SER A 238 -4.66 -25.87 5.28
C SER A 238 -4.94 -24.60 4.46
N LEU A 239 -5.93 -24.62 3.55
CA LEU A 239 -6.32 -23.49 2.73
C LEU A 239 -7.21 -22.51 3.52
N VAL A 240 -6.68 -21.98 4.62
CA VAL A 240 -7.40 -21.14 5.58
C VAL A 240 -7.90 -19.85 4.95
N PHE A 241 -7.14 -19.29 3.99
CA PHE A 241 -7.44 -18.00 3.35
C PHE A 241 -8.13 -18.13 1.98
N LYS A 242 -8.72 -19.29 1.65
CA LYS A 242 -9.30 -19.54 0.31
C LYS A 242 -10.47 -18.61 -0.06
N ASP A 243 -11.29 -18.22 0.93
CA ASP A 243 -12.58 -17.54 0.73
C ASP A 243 -12.54 -16.04 1.09
N ILE A 244 -11.36 -15.42 1.15
CA ILE A 244 -11.21 -14.02 1.57
C ILE A 244 -11.36 -13.00 0.44
N LYS A 245 -11.49 -13.44 -0.82
CA LYS A 245 -11.76 -12.53 -1.94
C LYS A 245 -13.27 -12.35 -2.09
N ALA A 246 -13.70 -11.09 -2.22
CA ALA A 246 -15.08 -10.79 -2.55
C ALA A 246 -15.39 -11.22 -3.99
N SER A 247 -16.57 -11.81 -4.20
CA SER A 247 -17.03 -12.32 -5.52
C SER A 247 -17.57 -11.22 -6.44
N TRP A 248 -17.88 -10.06 -5.89
CA TRP A 248 -18.41 -8.89 -6.58
C TRP A 248 -17.31 -7.82 -6.63
N PHE A 249 -16.94 -7.35 -7.81
CA PHE A 249 -15.88 -6.38 -8.15
C PHE A 249 -14.60 -6.98 -8.74
#